data_d01f4ac05d6a974dae570f5a95a005b2
#
_entry.id   d01f4ac05d6a974dae570f5a95a005b2
#
_cell.length_a   1.000
_cell.length_b   1.000
_cell.length_c   1.000
_cell.angle_alpha   90.00
_cell.angle_beta   90.00
_cell.angle_gamma   90.00
#
_symmetry.space_group_name_H-M   'P 1'
#
loop_
_entity.id
_entity.type
_entity.pdbx_description
1 polymer ?
#
loop_
_entity_poly.entity_id
_entity_poly.type
_entity_poly.pdbx_seq_one_letter_code
_entity_poly.pdbx_strand_id
1 'polypeptide(L)'
;MLTKKPNFLIFILLLMTLINSLILANFFKSNNALATGRTNTYTKSYNKNNPILYPLGTSDKFTEKQLASNIKWKNDIVKFAKDNPDVIFLNGPTKEKIISLSFDDGPDSKITPKVLDILKKYNVKANFFFIGEGAKANPNVVKRAFNEGHLILNHSYTHADLTKLSEQGVTKELNSTDNILYTLIGKNPLIVRPPYGAIDNKVINVFRTNNYKMAIWSLDTFDWSQMEENHIVDTVINNVRPGEIILMHSNYNKIATTEALPQIIEKLQAKGYKIKTISDMLNIKAYR
;
A
#
# COMPACT_ATOMS: atom_id res chain seq x y z
N MET A 1 69.65 31.35 -25.53
CA MET A 1 68.39 30.85 -26.02
C MET A 1 68.01 29.63 -25.14
N LEU A 2 67.18 29.83 -24.11
CA LEU A 2 66.78 28.79 -23.18
C LEU A 2 65.33 28.37 -23.52
N THR A 3 65.17 27.22 -24.13
CA THR A 3 63.88 26.62 -24.40
C THR A 3 63.31 25.99 -23.12
N LYS A 4 62.26 26.59 -22.53
CA LYS A 4 61.50 26.01 -21.43
C LYS A 4 60.73 24.80 -21.94
N LYS A 5 61.04 23.59 -21.42
CA LYS A 5 60.21 22.41 -21.62
C LYS A 5 58.89 22.56 -20.85
N PRO A 6 57.71 22.27 -21.45
CA PRO A 6 56.45 22.34 -20.74
C PRO A 6 56.41 21.30 -19.62
N ASN A 7 55.89 21.73 -18.47
CA ASN A 7 55.81 20.89 -17.26
C ASN A 7 54.92 19.66 -17.52
N PHE A 8 55.54 18.51 -17.66
CA PHE A 8 54.92 17.20 -17.79
C PHE A 8 53.89 16.94 -16.65
N LEU A 9 54.12 17.54 -15.50
CA LEU A 9 53.21 17.43 -14.32
C LEU A 9 51.86 18.13 -14.59
N ILE A 10 51.83 19.26 -15.29
CA ILE A 10 50.61 20.00 -15.65
C ILE A 10 49.77 19.16 -16.63
N PHE A 11 50.43 18.46 -17.56
CA PHE A 11 49.75 17.62 -18.53
C PHE A 11 49.07 16.39 -17.85
N ILE A 12 49.73 15.79 -16.86
CA ILE A 12 49.15 14.68 -16.07
C ILE A 12 47.96 15.17 -15.22
N LEU A 13 48.04 16.32 -14.58
CA LEU A 13 46.92 16.92 -13.82
C LEU A 13 45.70 17.19 -14.70
N LEU A 14 45.90 17.75 -15.89
CA LEU A 14 44.83 18.01 -16.85
C LEU A 14 44.21 16.73 -17.40
N LEU A 15 45.02 15.70 -17.61
CA LEU A 15 44.52 14.38 -18.04
C LEU A 15 43.69 13.69 -16.96
N MET A 16 44.11 13.76 -15.68
CA MET A 16 43.36 13.23 -14.54
C MET A 16 42.04 13.96 -14.31
N THR A 17 41.97 15.28 -14.48
CA THR A 17 40.71 16.02 -14.37
C THR A 17 39.76 15.71 -15.53
N LEU A 18 40.29 15.46 -16.73
CA LEU A 18 39.45 15.04 -17.88
C LEU A 18 38.88 13.61 -17.67
N ILE A 19 39.69 12.70 -17.15
CA ILE A 19 39.27 11.31 -16.85
C ILE A 19 38.20 11.31 -15.73
N ASN A 20 38.40 12.10 -14.66
CA ASN A 20 37.43 12.21 -13.59
C ASN A 20 36.11 12.85 -14.07
N SER A 21 36.16 13.85 -14.95
CA SER A 21 34.93 14.43 -15.51
C SER A 21 34.18 13.48 -16.44
N LEU A 22 34.89 12.64 -17.19
CA LEU A 22 34.30 11.59 -18.03
C LEU A 22 33.68 10.47 -17.20
N ILE A 23 34.32 10.08 -16.09
CA ILE A 23 33.77 9.08 -15.15
C ILE A 23 32.52 9.63 -14.46
N LEU A 24 32.53 10.88 -13.98
CA LEU A 24 31.36 11.52 -13.41
C LEU A 24 30.22 11.67 -14.45
N ALA A 25 30.53 12.09 -15.66
CA ALA A 25 29.52 12.23 -16.73
C ALA A 25 28.89 10.88 -17.10
N ASN A 26 29.68 9.79 -17.14
CA ASN A 26 29.17 8.45 -17.38
C ASN A 26 28.37 7.91 -16.18
N PHE A 27 28.78 8.23 -14.94
CA PHE A 27 28.04 7.88 -13.73
C PHE A 27 26.68 8.61 -13.68
N PHE A 28 26.63 9.92 -13.99
CA PHE A 28 25.38 10.67 -14.11
C PHE A 28 24.52 10.19 -15.29
N LYS A 29 25.12 9.82 -16.41
CA LYS A 29 24.41 9.27 -17.58
C LYS A 29 23.83 7.87 -17.28
N SER A 30 24.56 7.04 -16.54
CA SER A 30 24.10 5.73 -16.08
C SER A 30 22.94 5.86 -15.06
N ASN A 31 23.07 6.78 -14.10
CA ASN A 31 22.01 7.00 -13.11
C ASN A 31 20.77 7.68 -13.71
N ASN A 32 20.91 8.58 -14.67
CA ASN A 32 19.78 9.14 -15.41
C ASN A 32 19.13 8.10 -16.36
N ALA A 33 19.91 7.19 -16.94
CA ALA A 33 19.35 6.07 -17.72
C ALA A 33 18.60 5.08 -16.83
N LEU A 34 19.03 4.86 -15.58
CA LEU A 34 18.30 4.09 -14.58
C LEU A 34 17.03 4.82 -14.08
N ALA A 35 17.05 6.14 -13.98
CA ALA A 35 15.90 6.94 -13.58
C ALA A 35 14.88 7.14 -14.73
N THR A 36 15.33 7.26 -15.98
CA THR A 36 14.46 7.44 -17.16
C THR A 36 14.05 6.13 -17.82
N GLY A 37 14.77 5.04 -17.61
CA GLY A 37 14.44 3.69 -18.13
C GLY A 37 13.32 2.97 -17.37
N ARG A 38 12.79 3.54 -16.26
CA ARG A 38 11.64 3.00 -15.52
C ARG A 38 10.30 3.60 -15.94
N THR A 39 10.21 4.25 -17.09
CA THR A 39 8.91 4.59 -17.68
C THR A 39 8.25 3.32 -18.24
N ASN A 40 7.38 2.72 -17.43
CA ASN A 40 6.15 2.04 -17.83
C ASN A 40 6.17 1.15 -19.09
N THR A 41 6.89 0.04 -19.08
CA THR A 41 6.65 -1.04 -20.05
C THR A 41 5.51 -2.00 -19.64
N TYR A 42 4.74 -1.68 -18.59
CA TYR A 42 3.66 -2.53 -18.07
C TYR A 42 2.25 -2.10 -18.48
N THR A 43 2.11 -1.26 -19.51
CA THR A 43 0.80 -0.93 -20.11
C THR A 43 0.39 -1.97 -21.15
N LYS A 44 0.37 -3.26 -20.81
CA LYS A 44 -0.21 -4.26 -21.73
C LYS A 44 -1.61 -4.66 -21.26
N SER A 45 -2.59 -4.22 -22.05
CA SER A 45 -3.95 -4.77 -22.16
C SER A 45 -4.73 -4.98 -20.85
N TYR A 46 -5.16 -3.88 -20.24
CA TYR A 46 -6.20 -3.92 -19.22
C TYR A 46 -7.58 -3.95 -19.86
N ASN A 47 -8.55 -4.58 -19.17
CA ASN A 47 -9.95 -4.50 -19.55
C ASN A 47 -10.37 -3.01 -19.66
N LYS A 48 -10.85 -2.59 -20.84
CA LYS A 48 -11.21 -1.19 -21.12
C LYS A 48 -12.22 -0.60 -20.13
N ASN A 49 -12.99 -1.44 -19.44
CA ASN A 49 -14.02 -0.99 -18.51
C ASN A 49 -13.49 -0.78 -17.08
N ASN A 50 -12.49 -1.52 -16.64
CA ASN A 50 -11.85 -1.34 -15.34
C ASN A 50 -10.46 -1.99 -15.34
N PRO A 51 -9.41 -1.28 -15.74
CA PRO A 51 -8.07 -1.82 -15.76
C PRO A 51 -7.56 -2.12 -14.35
N ILE A 52 -6.87 -3.24 -14.18
CA ILE A 52 -6.14 -3.54 -12.95
C ILE A 52 -4.90 -2.65 -12.90
N LEU A 53 -4.80 -1.84 -11.87
CA LEU A 53 -3.65 -0.98 -11.62
C LEU A 53 -2.48 -1.81 -11.10
N TYR A 54 -1.30 -1.62 -11.71
CA TYR A 54 -0.07 -2.20 -11.17
C TYR A 54 0.29 -1.50 -9.85
N PRO A 55 0.59 -2.24 -8.76
CA PRO A 55 0.87 -1.63 -7.47
C PRO A 55 2.11 -0.73 -7.50
N LEU A 56 1.95 0.50 -7.02
CA LEU A 56 3.01 1.50 -6.91
C LEU A 56 3.50 1.65 -5.47
N GLY A 57 4.52 2.47 -5.30
CA GLY A 57 5.23 2.70 -4.05
C GLY A 57 6.54 1.91 -3.99
N THR A 58 7.47 2.43 -3.22
CA THR A 58 8.78 1.81 -2.93
C THR A 58 9.35 2.41 -1.64
N SER A 59 10.39 1.80 -1.11
CA SER A 59 11.15 2.34 0.02
C SER A 59 12.63 2.42 -0.35
N ASP A 60 13.25 3.54 -0.03
CA ASP A 60 14.70 3.73 -0.23
C ASP A 60 15.53 2.88 0.75
N LYS A 61 14.87 2.33 1.78
CA LYS A 61 15.49 1.43 2.78
C LYS A 61 15.55 -0.03 2.31
N PHE A 62 15.02 -0.34 1.12
CA PHE A 62 15.06 -1.70 0.60
C PHE A 62 16.46 -2.09 0.13
N THR A 63 16.92 -3.26 0.58
CA THR A 63 18.03 -3.98 -0.06
C THR A 63 17.60 -4.44 -1.47
N GLU A 64 18.56 -4.74 -2.33
CA GLU A 64 18.30 -5.28 -3.67
C GLU A 64 17.40 -6.53 -3.64
N LYS A 65 17.64 -7.43 -2.66
CA LYS A 65 16.82 -8.62 -2.46
C LYS A 65 15.37 -8.29 -2.10
N GLN A 66 15.15 -7.32 -1.22
CA GLN A 66 13.81 -6.86 -0.83
C GLN A 66 13.11 -6.19 -2.01
N LEU A 67 13.83 -5.37 -2.78
CA LEU A 67 13.29 -4.75 -3.98
C LEU A 67 12.88 -5.80 -5.02
N ALA A 68 13.73 -6.79 -5.29
CA ALA A 68 13.41 -7.90 -6.22
C ALA A 68 12.18 -8.69 -5.74
N SER A 69 12.09 -8.98 -4.44
CA SER A 69 10.94 -9.66 -3.84
C SER A 69 9.65 -8.85 -3.96
N ASN A 70 9.73 -7.53 -3.76
CA ASN A 70 8.59 -6.63 -3.90
C ASN A 70 8.10 -6.55 -5.36
N ILE A 71 9.03 -6.47 -6.33
CA ILE A 71 8.70 -6.51 -7.76
C ILE A 71 8.03 -7.83 -8.13
N LYS A 72 8.57 -8.96 -7.64
CA LYS A 72 7.95 -10.26 -7.85
C LYS A 72 6.52 -10.30 -7.30
N TRP A 73 6.33 -9.88 -6.05
CA TRP A 73 5.01 -9.81 -5.42
C TRP A 73 4.03 -8.97 -6.27
N LYS A 74 4.45 -7.77 -6.73
CA LYS A 74 3.62 -6.90 -7.58
C LYS A 74 3.18 -7.59 -8.88
N ASN A 75 4.06 -8.34 -9.51
CA ASN A 75 3.75 -9.09 -10.72
C ASN A 75 2.77 -10.24 -10.43
N ASP A 76 3.02 -11.00 -9.36
CA ASP A 76 2.20 -12.14 -8.95
C ASP A 76 0.78 -11.68 -8.57
N ILE A 77 0.65 -10.63 -7.77
CA ILE A 77 -0.66 -10.15 -7.32
C ILE A 77 -1.52 -9.63 -8.48
N VAL A 78 -0.92 -8.95 -9.46
CA VAL A 78 -1.62 -8.52 -10.68
C VAL A 78 -2.10 -9.73 -11.48
N LYS A 79 -1.28 -10.79 -11.58
CA LYS A 79 -1.67 -12.03 -12.24
C LYS A 79 -2.83 -12.70 -11.51
N PHE A 80 -2.75 -12.87 -10.19
CA PHE A 80 -3.82 -13.45 -9.38
C PHE A 80 -5.12 -12.66 -9.52
N ALA A 81 -5.07 -11.33 -9.50
CA ALA A 81 -6.25 -10.49 -9.65
C ALA A 81 -6.90 -10.63 -11.04
N LYS A 82 -6.10 -10.78 -12.11
CA LYS A 82 -6.61 -11.05 -13.47
C LYS A 82 -7.28 -12.41 -13.59
N ASP A 83 -6.68 -13.41 -12.94
CA ASP A 83 -7.18 -14.80 -12.99
C ASP A 83 -8.40 -15.01 -12.06
N ASN A 84 -8.61 -14.11 -11.07
CA ASN A 84 -9.66 -14.22 -10.05
C ASN A 84 -10.41 -12.88 -9.81
N PRO A 85 -11.00 -12.25 -10.85
CA PRO A 85 -11.58 -10.91 -10.76
C PRO A 85 -12.84 -10.85 -9.88
N ASP A 86 -13.43 -11.99 -9.57
CA ASP A 86 -14.58 -12.15 -8.68
C ASP A 86 -14.21 -12.16 -7.19
N VAL A 87 -12.95 -12.43 -6.88
CA VAL A 87 -12.43 -12.57 -5.51
C VAL A 87 -11.48 -11.44 -5.13
N ILE A 88 -10.56 -11.05 -6.04
CA ILE A 88 -9.42 -10.16 -5.74
C ILE A 88 -9.58 -8.80 -6.38
N PHE A 89 -9.52 -7.75 -5.54
CA PHE A 89 -9.62 -6.36 -5.94
C PHE A 89 -8.34 -5.62 -5.54
N LEU A 90 -7.63 -5.05 -6.51
CA LEU A 90 -6.45 -4.19 -6.28
C LEU A 90 -6.83 -2.71 -6.29
N ASN A 91 -7.86 -2.35 -7.07
CA ASN A 91 -8.30 -0.98 -7.27
C ASN A 91 -9.78 -0.92 -7.65
N GLY A 92 -10.35 0.25 -7.51
CA GLY A 92 -11.68 0.58 -8.01
C GLY A 92 -11.69 1.07 -9.47
N PRO A 93 -12.85 1.58 -9.94
CA PRO A 93 -12.99 2.16 -11.27
C PRO A 93 -12.04 3.34 -11.49
N THR A 94 -11.39 3.36 -12.68
CA THR A 94 -10.32 4.35 -12.99
C THR A 94 -10.82 5.55 -13.82
N LYS A 95 -12.12 5.66 -14.06
CA LYS A 95 -12.70 6.74 -14.87
C LYS A 95 -12.91 8.04 -14.10
N GLU A 96 -13.12 7.94 -12.79
CA GLU A 96 -13.38 9.07 -11.91
C GLU A 96 -12.30 9.21 -10.87
N LYS A 97 -12.01 10.44 -10.44
CA LYS A 97 -11.06 10.72 -9.35
C LYS A 97 -11.67 10.31 -7.99
N ILE A 98 -11.86 9.00 -7.81
CA ILE A 98 -12.28 8.39 -6.56
C ILE A 98 -11.15 7.49 -6.10
N ILE A 99 -10.83 7.54 -4.81
CA ILE A 99 -9.83 6.66 -4.16
C ILE A 99 -10.35 6.18 -2.81
N SER A 100 -9.68 5.21 -2.24
CA SER A 100 -9.98 4.70 -0.92
C SER A 100 -8.74 4.68 -0.03
N LEU A 101 -8.86 5.24 1.19
CA LEU A 101 -7.82 5.12 2.22
C LEU A 101 -8.07 3.87 3.05
N SER A 102 -7.03 3.09 3.30
CA SER A 102 -7.12 1.89 4.12
C SER A 102 -5.97 1.79 5.11
N PHE A 103 -6.27 1.26 6.30
CA PHE A 103 -5.36 1.15 7.43
C PHE A 103 -5.36 -0.28 7.95
N ASP A 104 -4.19 -0.91 7.95
CA ASP A 104 -3.98 -2.28 8.42
C ASP A 104 -3.45 -2.33 9.85
N ASP A 105 -3.41 -3.53 10.44
CA ASP A 105 -2.78 -3.92 11.71
C ASP A 105 -3.41 -3.37 12.99
N GLY A 106 -4.26 -2.36 12.92
CA GLY A 106 -4.99 -1.91 14.10
C GLY A 106 -6.00 -2.95 14.63
N PRO A 107 -6.77 -2.62 15.67
CA PRO A 107 -6.66 -1.38 16.42
C PRO A 107 -5.63 -1.45 17.54
N ASP A 108 -5.06 -0.30 17.87
CA ASP A 108 -4.36 -0.08 19.11
C ASP A 108 -5.02 1.04 19.95
N SER A 109 -4.51 1.29 21.16
CA SER A 109 -5.06 2.29 22.04
C SER A 109 -4.48 3.71 21.86
N LYS A 110 -3.53 3.92 20.93
CA LYS A 110 -2.78 5.18 20.76
C LYS A 110 -2.86 5.76 19.35
N ILE A 111 -2.50 4.98 18.34
CA ILE A 111 -2.40 5.43 16.94
C ILE A 111 -3.76 5.39 16.24
N THR A 112 -4.47 4.26 16.34
CA THR A 112 -5.80 4.15 15.73
C THR A 112 -6.74 5.29 16.17
N PRO A 113 -6.85 5.67 17.47
CA PRO A 113 -7.66 6.81 17.88
C PRO A 113 -7.25 8.15 17.26
N LYS A 114 -5.93 8.39 17.07
CA LYS A 114 -5.44 9.60 16.39
C LYS A 114 -5.84 9.64 14.92
N VAL A 115 -5.73 8.49 14.21
CA VAL A 115 -6.21 8.37 12.84
C VAL A 115 -7.70 8.69 12.75
N LEU A 116 -8.52 8.17 13.68
CA LEU A 116 -9.95 8.45 13.72
C LEU A 116 -10.24 9.95 13.97
N ASP A 117 -9.51 10.60 14.88
CA ASP A 117 -9.64 12.04 15.15
C ASP A 117 -9.38 12.87 13.88
N ILE A 118 -8.34 12.52 13.12
CA ILE A 118 -8.00 13.18 11.86
C ILE A 118 -9.09 12.95 10.81
N LEU A 119 -9.50 11.71 10.58
CA LEU A 119 -10.55 11.38 9.61
C LEU A 119 -11.87 12.09 9.95
N LYS A 120 -12.22 12.20 11.23
CA LYS A 120 -13.38 12.95 11.71
C LYS A 120 -13.26 14.44 11.41
N LYS A 121 -12.10 15.06 11.70
CA LYS A 121 -11.82 16.48 11.41
C LYS A 121 -12.05 16.81 9.92
N TYR A 122 -11.64 15.94 9.02
CA TYR A 122 -11.77 16.13 7.55
C TYR A 122 -13.08 15.57 6.98
N ASN A 123 -13.95 14.99 7.80
CA ASN A 123 -15.19 14.31 7.39
C ASN A 123 -14.93 13.22 6.32
N VAL A 124 -13.85 12.45 6.47
CA VAL A 124 -13.47 11.37 5.57
C VAL A 124 -13.81 10.01 6.19
N LYS A 125 -14.37 9.09 5.39
CA LYS A 125 -14.57 7.69 5.79
C LYS A 125 -13.51 6.83 5.15
N ALA A 126 -13.00 5.86 5.92
CA ALA A 126 -11.90 4.98 5.53
C ALA A 126 -12.21 3.53 5.87
N ASN A 127 -11.26 2.65 5.58
CA ASN A 127 -11.38 1.21 5.80
C ASN A 127 -10.27 0.75 6.76
N PHE A 128 -10.65 0.05 7.79
CA PHE A 128 -9.74 -0.50 8.77
C PHE A 128 -9.76 -2.03 8.68
N PHE A 129 -8.65 -2.62 8.31
CA PHE A 129 -8.43 -4.06 8.36
C PHE A 129 -7.81 -4.40 9.70
N PHE A 130 -8.67 -4.77 10.65
CA PHE A 130 -8.24 -5.00 12.02
C PHE A 130 -7.85 -6.45 12.26
N ILE A 131 -6.76 -6.65 12.98
CA ILE A 131 -6.32 -7.94 13.52
C ILE A 131 -7.27 -8.34 14.64
N GLY A 132 -7.72 -9.61 14.67
CA GLY A 132 -8.68 -10.10 15.65
C GLY A 132 -8.22 -9.98 17.10
N GLU A 133 -6.96 -10.30 17.40
CA GLU A 133 -6.37 -10.11 18.74
C GLU A 133 -6.37 -8.63 19.15
N GLY A 134 -6.01 -7.73 18.25
CA GLY A 134 -6.05 -6.29 18.46
C GLY A 134 -7.48 -5.79 18.72
N ALA A 135 -8.45 -6.26 17.93
CA ALA A 135 -9.86 -5.93 18.11
C ALA A 135 -10.41 -6.41 19.46
N LYS A 136 -10.05 -7.63 19.89
CA LYS A 136 -10.39 -8.17 21.19
C LYS A 136 -9.79 -7.35 22.35
N ALA A 137 -8.55 -6.88 22.19
CA ALA A 137 -7.84 -6.08 23.19
C ALA A 137 -8.34 -4.63 23.27
N ASN A 138 -8.86 -4.08 22.17
CA ASN A 138 -9.27 -2.66 22.07
C ASN A 138 -10.73 -2.50 21.60
N PRO A 139 -11.73 -3.10 22.27
CA PRO A 139 -13.12 -3.17 21.81
C PRO A 139 -13.76 -1.77 21.65
N ASN A 140 -13.38 -0.80 22.48
CA ASN A 140 -13.93 0.55 22.43
C ASN A 140 -13.46 1.30 21.17
N VAL A 141 -12.23 1.07 20.71
CA VAL A 141 -11.70 1.67 19.49
C VAL A 141 -12.41 1.09 18.25
N VAL A 142 -12.66 -0.23 18.23
CA VAL A 142 -13.46 -0.88 17.18
C VAL A 142 -14.85 -0.27 17.08
N LYS A 143 -15.57 -0.19 18.21
CA LYS A 143 -16.93 0.39 18.29
C LYS A 143 -16.93 1.85 17.86
N ARG A 144 -15.95 2.63 18.31
CA ARG A 144 -15.79 4.03 17.90
C ARG A 144 -15.64 4.15 16.37
N ALA A 145 -14.68 3.42 15.80
CA ALA A 145 -14.42 3.46 14.37
C ALA A 145 -15.68 3.10 13.55
N PHE A 146 -16.41 2.06 13.97
CA PHE A 146 -17.66 1.66 13.32
C PHE A 146 -18.76 2.74 13.46
N ASN A 147 -18.96 3.29 14.65
CA ASN A 147 -19.98 4.31 14.91
C ASN A 147 -19.67 5.63 14.17
N GLU A 148 -18.40 5.93 13.92
CA GLU A 148 -17.98 7.06 13.08
C GLU A 148 -18.15 6.80 11.57
N GLY A 149 -18.66 5.61 11.18
CA GLY A 149 -19.02 5.27 9.80
C GLY A 149 -17.86 4.76 8.95
N HIS A 150 -16.78 4.31 9.58
CA HIS A 150 -15.70 3.61 8.88
C HIS A 150 -16.05 2.14 8.66
N LEU A 151 -15.45 1.51 7.63
CA LEU A 151 -15.55 0.07 7.47
C LEU A 151 -14.56 -0.62 8.40
N ILE A 152 -15.07 -1.60 9.15
CA ILE A 152 -14.27 -2.48 10.00
C ILE A 152 -14.22 -3.84 9.33
N LEU A 153 -13.04 -4.21 8.87
CA LEU A 153 -12.78 -5.32 7.99
C LEU A 153 -11.80 -6.31 8.62
N ASN A 154 -11.69 -7.50 8.06
CA ASN A 154 -10.93 -8.59 8.63
C ASN A 154 -9.49 -8.63 8.12
N HIS A 155 -8.50 -8.68 9.04
CA HIS A 155 -7.07 -8.83 8.75
C HIS A 155 -6.45 -10.07 9.40
N SER A 156 -7.17 -11.19 9.41
CA SER A 156 -6.88 -12.41 10.17
C SER A 156 -6.90 -12.21 11.70
N TYR A 157 -6.71 -13.29 12.47
CA TYR A 157 -6.78 -13.21 13.92
C TYR A 157 -5.45 -12.88 14.55
N THR A 158 -4.36 -13.54 14.13
CA THR A 158 -2.99 -13.38 14.67
C THR A 158 -2.03 -12.66 13.73
N HIS A 159 -2.51 -12.14 12.60
CA HIS A 159 -1.65 -11.59 11.52
C HIS A 159 -0.72 -12.66 10.91
N ALA A 160 -1.15 -13.91 10.86
CA ALA A 160 -0.37 -15.00 10.28
C ALA A 160 -0.27 -14.89 8.75
N ASP A 161 0.86 -15.30 8.18
CA ASP A 161 0.97 -15.55 6.74
C ASP A 161 0.06 -16.74 6.38
N LEU A 162 -1.09 -16.44 5.78
CA LEU A 162 -2.13 -17.43 5.47
C LEU A 162 -1.64 -18.49 4.48
N THR A 163 -0.63 -18.21 3.67
CA THR A 163 -0.05 -19.19 2.75
C THR A 163 0.72 -20.32 3.46
N LYS A 164 1.09 -20.10 4.72
CA LYS A 164 1.80 -21.10 5.54
C LYS A 164 0.85 -22.01 6.32
N LEU A 165 -0.45 -21.72 6.32
CA LEU A 165 -1.45 -22.48 7.06
C LEU A 165 -2.13 -23.52 6.17
N SER A 166 -2.76 -24.53 6.79
CA SER A 166 -3.72 -25.40 6.11
C SER A 166 -5.02 -24.61 5.79
N GLU A 167 -5.89 -25.13 4.93
CA GLU A 167 -7.19 -24.51 4.64
C GLU A 167 -8.04 -24.33 5.91
N GLN A 168 -8.00 -25.31 6.82
CA GLN A 168 -8.66 -25.23 8.13
C GLN A 168 -8.02 -24.12 8.99
N GLY A 169 -6.69 -23.98 8.94
CA GLY A 169 -5.97 -22.91 9.62
C GLY A 169 -6.36 -21.53 9.10
N VAL A 170 -6.42 -21.34 7.79
CA VAL A 170 -6.91 -20.11 7.16
C VAL A 170 -8.35 -19.81 7.59
N THR A 171 -9.23 -20.79 7.50
CA THR A 171 -10.64 -20.64 7.90
C THR A 171 -10.76 -20.25 9.38
N LYS A 172 -9.94 -20.86 10.26
CA LYS A 172 -9.91 -20.54 11.70
C LYS A 172 -9.48 -19.09 11.94
N GLU A 173 -8.42 -18.60 11.29
CA GLU A 173 -7.94 -17.23 11.38
C GLU A 173 -9.05 -16.23 11.01
N LEU A 174 -9.73 -16.45 9.89
CA LEU A 174 -10.78 -15.57 9.41
C LEU A 174 -12.02 -15.59 10.32
N ASN A 175 -12.54 -16.78 10.66
CA ASN A 175 -13.74 -16.92 11.48
C ASN A 175 -13.52 -16.40 12.91
N SER A 176 -12.32 -16.57 13.47
CA SER A 176 -12.02 -16.04 14.81
C SER A 176 -12.13 -14.52 14.85
N THR A 177 -11.64 -13.84 13.82
CA THR A 177 -11.77 -12.38 13.69
C THR A 177 -13.22 -11.97 13.45
N ASP A 178 -13.92 -12.64 12.52
CA ASP A 178 -15.34 -12.37 12.24
C ASP A 178 -16.19 -12.47 13.49
N ASN A 179 -15.98 -13.49 14.33
CA ASN A 179 -16.72 -13.68 15.59
C ASN A 179 -16.47 -12.53 16.58
N ILE A 180 -15.22 -12.04 16.69
CA ILE A 180 -14.91 -10.88 17.54
C ILE A 180 -15.60 -9.63 16.99
N LEU A 181 -15.49 -9.37 15.70
CA LEU A 181 -16.10 -8.19 15.08
C LEU A 181 -17.64 -8.26 15.18
N TYR A 182 -18.23 -9.42 14.94
CA TYR A 182 -19.68 -9.60 15.12
C TYR A 182 -20.14 -9.30 16.55
N THR A 183 -19.38 -9.78 17.54
CA THR A 183 -19.69 -9.49 18.96
C THR A 183 -19.61 -7.99 19.28
N LEU A 184 -18.69 -7.26 18.63
CA LEU A 184 -18.45 -5.85 18.93
C LEU A 184 -19.37 -4.89 18.18
N ILE A 185 -19.70 -5.19 16.91
CA ILE A 185 -20.40 -4.27 16.00
C ILE A 185 -21.62 -4.90 15.30
N GLY A 186 -21.95 -6.17 15.57
CA GLY A 186 -23.09 -6.86 14.98
C GLY A 186 -22.96 -7.11 13.47
N LYS A 187 -21.74 -7.11 12.93
CA LYS A 187 -21.48 -7.27 11.50
C LYS A 187 -20.37 -8.27 11.25
N ASN A 188 -20.57 -9.11 10.23
CA ASN A 188 -19.55 -10.04 9.72
C ASN A 188 -18.95 -9.48 8.44
N PRO A 189 -17.64 -9.15 8.40
CA PRO A 189 -17.00 -8.67 7.19
C PRO A 189 -17.10 -9.65 6.02
N LEU A 190 -17.38 -9.12 4.83
CA LEU A 190 -17.22 -9.86 3.57
C LEU A 190 -15.89 -9.54 2.91
N ILE A 191 -15.31 -8.38 3.24
CA ILE A 191 -14.04 -7.93 2.70
C ILE A 191 -12.94 -8.26 3.70
N VAL A 192 -11.90 -8.91 3.20
CA VAL A 192 -10.73 -9.35 3.98
C VAL A 192 -9.48 -8.89 3.25
N ARG A 193 -8.45 -8.52 3.99
CA ARG A 193 -7.10 -8.37 3.46
C ARG A 193 -6.19 -9.40 4.11
N PRO A 194 -5.55 -10.30 3.33
CA PRO A 194 -4.56 -11.21 3.87
C PRO A 194 -3.35 -10.44 4.39
N PRO A 195 -2.78 -10.81 5.56
CA PRO A 195 -1.54 -10.24 6.03
C PRO A 195 -0.43 -10.30 4.97
N TYR A 196 0.39 -9.25 4.91
CA TYR A 196 1.49 -9.09 3.94
C TYR A 196 1.04 -9.05 2.46
N GLY A 197 -0.26 -9.05 2.17
CA GLY A 197 -0.77 -9.30 0.83
C GLY A 197 -0.34 -10.67 0.28
N ALA A 198 -0.02 -11.62 1.16
CA ALA A 198 0.45 -12.95 0.80
C ALA A 198 -0.73 -13.85 0.43
N ILE A 199 -0.74 -14.32 -0.82
CA ILE A 199 -1.78 -15.19 -1.36
C ILE A 199 -1.20 -16.31 -2.21
N ASP A 200 -1.89 -17.43 -2.22
CA ASP A 200 -1.71 -18.55 -3.14
C ASP A 200 -3.07 -19.11 -3.55
N ASN A 201 -3.09 -20.12 -4.41
CA ASN A 201 -4.32 -20.74 -4.88
C ASN A 201 -5.15 -21.34 -3.74
N LYS A 202 -4.53 -21.87 -2.69
CA LYS A 202 -5.20 -22.41 -1.51
C LYS A 202 -5.97 -21.31 -0.77
N VAL A 203 -5.31 -20.17 -0.48
CA VAL A 203 -5.94 -19.01 0.16
C VAL A 203 -7.11 -18.50 -0.70
N ILE A 204 -6.91 -18.36 -2.01
CA ILE A 204 -7.97 -17.92 -2.95
C ILE A 204 -9.17 -18.88 -2.89
N ASN A 205 -8.94 -20.20 -2.87
CA ASN A 205 -10.01 -21.19 -2.77
C ASN A 205 -10.80 -21.07 -1.46
N VAL A 206 -10.12 -20.90 -0.32
CA VAL A 206 -10.79 -20.68 0.97
C VAL A 206 -11.64 -19.41 0.93
N PHE A 207 -11.13 -18.31 0.35
CA PHE A 207 -11.90 -17.07 0.21
C PHE A 207 -13.15 -17.27 -0.67
N ARG A 208 -12.99 -17.94 -1.81
CA ARG A 208 -14.10 -18.21 -2.72
C ARG A 208 -15.17 -19.08 -2.07
N THR A 209 -14.77 -20.18 -1.43
CA THR A 209 -15.69 -21.14 -0.76
C THR A 209 -16.46 -20.48 0.37
N ASN A 210 -15.83 -19.54 1.10
CA ASN A 210 -16.47 -18.84 2.20
C ASN A 210 -17.08 -17.49 1.78
N ASN A 211 -17.15 -17.21 0.46
CA ASN A 211 -17.74 -16.01 -0.12
C ASN A 211 -17.09 -14.70 0.36
N TYR A 212 -15.79 -14.72 0.70
CA TYR A 212 -15.02 -13.50 0.98
C TYR A 212 -14.58 -12.79 -0.29
N LYS A 213 -14.42 -11.48 -0.19
CA LYS A 213 -13.76 -10.60 -1.17
C LYS A 213 -12.41 -10.17 -0.61
N MET A 214 -11.40 -10.26 -1.43
CA MET A 214 -10.03 -9.90 -1.06
C MET A 214 -9.74 -8.48 -1.56
N ALA A 215 -9.56 -7.53 -0.66
CA ALA A 215 -9.14 -6.18 -1.03
C ALA A 215 -7.65 -6.00 -0.70
N ILE A 216 -6.84 -5.97 -1.74
CA ILE A 216 -5.41 -5.68 -1.67
C ILE A 216 -5.23 -4.15 -1.78
N TRP A 217 -4.15 -3.66 -2.34
CA TRP A 217 -3.87 -2.25 -2.61
C TRP A 217 -3.20 -2.09 -3.97
N SER A 218 -3.32 -0.90 -4.51
CA SER A 218 -2.63 -0.50 -5.72
C SER A 218 -1.62 0.63 -5.49
N LEU A 219 -1.62 1.22 -4.30
CA LEU A 219 -0.60 2.17 -3.85
C LEU A 219 -0.22 1.88 -2.41
N ASP A 220 1.04 1.48 -2.19
CA ASP A 220 1.64 1.27 -0.88
C ASP A 220 2.42 2.53 -0.49
N THR A 221 2.16 3.08 0.68
CA THR A 221 2.89 4.24 1.20
C THR A 221 4.25 3.88 1.77
N PHE A 222 4.48 2.60 2.06
CA PHE A 222 5.66 2.08 2.76
C PHE A 222 5.90 2.72 4.15
N ASP A 223 4.84 3.20 4.80
CA ASP A 223 4.88 3.72 6.16
C ASP A 223 5.37 2.70 7.21
N TRP A 224 5.38 1.43 6.85
CA TRP A 224 5.89 0.32 7.65
C TRP A 224 7.42 0.13 7.49
N SER A 225 8.01 0.58 6.38
CA SER A 225 9.44 0.46 6.07
C SER A 225 10.17 1.79 6.23
N GLN A 226 9.59 2.86 5.69
CA GLN A 226 10.15 4.21 5.73
C GLN A 226 9.17 5.13 6.47
N MET A 227 9.36 5.19 7.79
CA MET A 227 8.47 5.91 8.72
C MET A 227 8.81 7.40 8.77
N GLU A 228 8.74 8.08 7.63
CA GLU A 228 9.01 9.51 7.45
C GLU A 228 7.80 10.18 6.82
N GLU A 229 7.27 11.23 7.47
CA GLU A 229 6.07 11.95 7.05
C GLU A 229 6.12 12.36 5.57
N ASN A 230 7.21 13.06 5.17
CA ASN A 230 7.35 13.55 3.80
C ASN A 230 7.37 12.42 2.77
N HIS A 231 8.04 11.29 3.06
CA HIS A 231 8.05 10.14 2.18
C HIS A 231 6.63 9.59 1.96
N ILE A 232 5.85 9.46 3.03
CA ILE A 232 4.47 8.97 2.97
C ILE A 232 3.61 9.91 2.13
N VAL A 233 3.70 11.23 2.38
CA VAL A 233 2.97 12.25 1.62
C VAL A 233 3.36 12.22 0.14
N ASP A 234 4.64 12.26 -0.17
CA ASP A 234 5.15 12.32 -1.53
C ASP A 234 4.85 11.04 -2.31
N THR A 235 4.93 9.88 -1.66
CA THR A 235 4.53 8.60 -2.27
C THR A 235 3.08 8.64 -2.73
N VAL A 236 2.16 9.15 -1.91
CA VAL A 236 0.75 9.26 -2.30
C VAL A 236 0.56 10.30 -3.39
N ILE A 237 1.04 11.53 -3.17
CA ILE A 237 0.68 12.69 -3.99
C ILE A 237 1.29 12.63 -5.40
N ASN A 238 2.47 12.02 -5.53
CA ASN A 238 3.16 11.87 -6.82
C ASN A 238 2.70 10.64 -7.61
N ASN A 239 2.05 9.65 -6.96
CA ASN A 239 1.71 8.40 -7.61
C ASN A 239 0.20 8.11 -7.68
N VAL A 240 -0.65 8.90 -7.01
CA VAL A 240 -2.09 8.64 -6.96
C VAL A 240 -2.75 8.66 -8.34
N ARG A 241 -3.52 7.62 -8.64
CA ARG A 241 -4.33 7.46 -9.85
C ARG A 241 -5.80 7.28 -9.45
N PRO A 242 -6.77 7.59 -10.32
CA PRO A 242 -8.16 7.24 -10.08
C PRO A 242 -8.32 5.74 -9.81
N GLY A 243 -9.11 5.39 -8.81
CA GLY A 243 -9.38 4.01 -8.42
C GLY A 243 -8.42 3.44 -7.35
N GLU A 244 -7.40 4.17 -6.92
CA GLU A 244 -6.44 3.64 -5.94
C GLU A 244 -7.09 3.18 -4.64
N ILE A 245 -6.65 2.00 -4.17
CA ILE A 245 -6.74 1.59 -2.78
C ILE A 245 -5.36 1.86 -2.17
N ILE A 246 -5.30 2.82 -1.25
CA ILE A 246 -4.05 3.27 -0.64
C ILE A 246 -3.85 2.54 0.68
N LEU A 247 -2.70 1.85 0.82
CA LEU A 247 -2.30 1.16 2.03
C LEU A 247 -1.54 2.08 2.96
N MET A 248 -1.98 2.12 4.20
CA MET A 248 -1.32 2.67 5.37
C MET A 248 -1.54 1.73 6.56
N HIS A 249 -0.94 2.03 7.71
CA HIS A 249 -1.11 1.25 8.93
C HIS A 249 -1.55 2.14 10.09
N SER A 250 -2.32 1.57 11.03
CA SER A 250 -2.86 2.30 12.19
C SER A 250 -2.52 1.66 13.54
N ASN A 251 -1.46 0.86 13.59
CA ASN A 251 -0.97 0.23 14.80
C ASN A 251 0.21 0.98 15.43
N TYR A 252 0.71 0.42 16.52
CA TYR A 252 1.87 0.93 17.26
C TYR A 252 3.05 1.32 16.32
N ASN A 253 3.75 2.41 16.65
CA ASN A 253 4.86 3.01 15.88
C ASN A 253 4.51 3.71 14.55
N LYS A 254 3.23 3.91 14.22
CA LYS A 254 2.81 4.60 12.99
C LYS A 254 2.52 6.10 13.22
N ILE A 255 3.37 6.78 14.01
CA ILE A 255 3.20 8.22 14.28
C ILE A 255 3.34 9.02 12.98
N ALA A 256 4.31 8.70 12.12
CA ALA A 256 4.50 9.38 10.84
C ALA A 256 3.28 9.29 9.92
N THR A 257 2.52 8.18 9.97
CA THR A 257 1.25 8.05 9.27
C THR A 257 0.23 9.08 9.78
N THR A 258 0.15 9.29 11.11
CA THR A 258 -0.75 10.30 11.67
C THR A 258 -0.33 11.73 11.34
N GLU A 259 0.96 11.99 11.18
CA GLU A 259 1.50 13.30 10.77
C GLU A 259 1.26 13.55 9.27
N ALA A 260 1.44 12.55 8.42
CA ALA A 260 1.23 12.62 6.99
C ALA A 260 -0.26 12.73 6.58
N LEU A 261 -1.16 12.08 7.31
CA LEU A 261 -2.56 11.91 6.92
C LEU A 261 -3.31 13.23 6.65
N PRO A 262 -3.18 14.32 7.45
CA PRO A 262 -3.79 15.60 7.16
C PRO A 262 -3.38 16.15 5.79
N GLN A 263 -2.08 16.18 5.51
CA GLN A 263 -1.54 16.68 4.25
C GLN A 263 -2.00 15.83 3.06
N ILE A 264 -2.05 14.49 3.22
CA ILE A 264 -2.54 13.58 2.19
C ILE A 264 -3.99 13.93 1.84
N ILE A 265 -4.86 14.05 2.85
CA ILE A 265 -6.29 14.36 2.63
C ILE A 265 -6.45 15.71 1.92
N GLU A 266 -5.80 16.77 2.43
CA GLU A 266 -5.88 18.12 1.87
C GLU A 266 -5.41 18.16 0.41
N LYS A 267 -4.24 17.59 0.14
CA LYS A 267 -3.65 17.58 -1.22
C LYS A 267 -4.47 16.72 -2.20
N LEU A 268 -5.04 15.59 -1.75
CA LEU A 268 -5.93 14.76 -2.58
C LEU A 268 -7.22 15.50 -2.93
N GLN A 269 -7.84 16.16 -1.93
CA GLN A 269 -9.05 16.97 -2.15
C GLN A 269 -8.76 18.16 -3.07
N ALA A 270 -7.63 18.85 -2.91
CA ALA A 270 -7.19 19.93 -3.79
C ALA A 270 -6.96 19.45 -5.24
N LYS A 271 -6.51 18.21 -5.44
CA LYS A 271 -6.40 17.57 -6.76
C LYS A 271 -7.76 17.10 -7.32
N GLY A 272 -8.86 17.29 -6.58
CA GLY A 272 -10.23 16.92 -6.97
C GLY A 272 -10.58 15.45 -6.75
N TYR A 273 -9.81 14.72 -5.94
CA TYR A 273 -10.15 13.35 -5.56
C TYR A 273 -11.25 13.30 -4.51
N LYS A 274 -12.22 12.39 -4.71
CA LYS A 274 -13.20 12.00 -3.70
C LYS A 274 -12.70 10.76 -2.97
N ILE A 275 -12.68 10.83 -1.64
CA ILE A 275 -12.28 9.69 -0.81
C ILE A 275 -13.55 8.94 -0.39
N LYS A 276 -13.63 7.66 -0.75
CA LYS A 276 -14.76 6.77 -0.43
C LYS A 276 -14.28 5.51 0.27
N THR A 277 -15.20 4.79 0.91
CA THR A 277 -14.93 3.44 1.39
C THR A 277 -14.72 2.50 0.21
N ILE A 278 -14.03 1.36 0.46
CA ILE A 278 -13.83 0.30 -0.55
C ILE A 278 -15.18 -0.22 -1.05
N SER A 279 -16.15 -0.43 -0.14
CA SER A 279 -17.49 -0.88 -0.47
C SER A 279 -18.19 0.08 -1.44
N ASP A 280 -18.15 1.39 -1.16
CA ASP A 280 -18.80 2.40 -2.02
C ASP A 280 -18.04 2.56 -3.35
N MET A 281 -16.71 2.49 -3.34
CA MET A 281 -15.89 2.64 -4.55
C MET A 281 -16.07 1.46 -5.50
N LEU A 282 -16.12 0.23 -4.95
CA LEU A 282 -16.24 -1.01 -5.73
C LEU A 282 -17.70 -1.40 -6.00
N ASN A 283 -18.66 -0.75 -5.34
CA ASN A 283 -20.09 -1.14 -5.34
C ASN A 283 -20.29 -2.61 -4.93
N ILE A 284 -19.66 -3.03 -3.84
CA ILE A 284 -19.78 -4.37 -3.25
C ILE A 284 -20.22 -4.27 -1.79
N LYS A 285 -20.87 -5.31 -1.27
CA LYS A 285 -21.23 -5.37 0.16
C LYS A 285 -19.97 -5.50 1.03
N ALA A 286 -19.88 -4.70 2.08
CA ALA A 286 -18.80 -4.80 3.07
C ALA A 286 -19.06 -5.94 4.09
N TYR A 287 -20.33 -6.22 4.36
CA TYR A 287 -20.76 -7.14 5.42
C TYR A 287 -21.82 -8.12 4.92
N ARG A 288 -21.88 -9.29 5.59
CA ARG A 288 -22.95 -10.30 5.45
C ARG A 288 -24.19 -9.84 6.17
#